data_de59e4aa404190501e0d14e4a3eb50a9
#
_entry.id   de59e4aa404190501e0d14e4a3eb50a9
#
_cell.length_a   1.000
_cell.length_b   1.000
_cell.length_c   1.000
_cell.angle_alpha   90.00
_cell.angle_beta   90.00
_cell.angle_gamma   90.00
#
_symmetry.space_group_name_H-M   'P 1'
#
loop_
_entity.id
_entity.type
_entity.pdbx_description
1 polymer ?
#
loop_
_entity_poly.entity_id
_entity_poly.type
_entity_poly.pdbx_seq_one_letter_code
_entity_poly.pdbx_strand_id
1 'polypeptide(L)'
;MIEERCYLRNKLQTVSLDVIKTGKKKVGRKPLYTYWITKEGLAQIREWTEIGLIGKQIAQNIGINHTTLYEWMSKFPELAETIRSGRKVIDEQVENSLLKRALGYQYEEEIWGKNNVGEMVLVKRVVKFQASDVKAQIFWLKNRQPERWRERVEFKNEHEGTIIVEMGDIKKWSN
;
A
#
# COMPACT_ATOMS: atom_id res chain seq x y z
N MET A 1 -10.54 3.96 -17.29
CA MET A 1 -9.83 3.76 -16.00
C MET A 1 -10.24 2.53 -15.21
N ILE A 2 -11.49 2.07 -15.26
CA ILE A 2 -11.93 0.84 -14.55
C ILE A 2 -11.52 -0.41 -15.34
N GLU A 3 -11.53 -0.36 -16.65
CA GLU A 3 -11.15 -1.48 -17.53
C GLU A 3 -9.64 -1.76 -17.52
N GLU A 4 -8.78 -0.76 -17.40
CA GLU A 4 -7.33 -0.95 -17.28
C GLU A 4 -6.93 -1.66 -15.98
N ARG A 5 -7.66 -1.43 -14.89
CA ARG A 5 -7.42 -2.14 -13.62
C ARG A 5 -7.82 -3.62 -13.70
N CYS A 6 -8.87 -3.95 -14.44
CA CYS A 6 -9.25 -5.35 -14.70
C CYS A 6 -8.25 -6.04 -15.62
N TYR A 7 -7.73 -5.35 -16.64
CA TYR A 7 -6.73 -5.89 -17.55
C TYR A 7 -5.41 -6.22 -16.84
N LEU A 8 -4.95 -5.34 -15.96
CA LEU A 8 -3.74 -5.58 -15.13
C LEU A 8 -3.92 -6.72 -14.14
N ARG A 9 -5.11 -6.87 -13.55
CA ARG A 9 -5.41 -7.98 -12.62
C ARG A 9 -5.38 -9.34 -13.35
N ASN A 10 -5.86 -9.42 -14.59
CA ASN A 10 -5.83 -10.65 -15.41
C ASN A 10 -4.43 -10.97 -15.95
N LYS A 11 -3.61 -9.95 -16.26
CA LYS A 11 -2.23 -10.15 -16.70
C LYS A 11 -1.34 -10.74 -15.60
N LEU A 12 -1.64 -10.46 -14.32
CA LEU A 12 -0.93 -11.01 -13.18
C LEU A 12 -1.23 -12.49 -12.91
N GLN A 13 -2.34 -13.03 -13.43
CA GLN A 13 -2.69 -14.46 -13.30
C GLN A 13 -2.09 -15.37 -14.38
N THR A 14 -1.64 -14.82 -15.50
CA THR A 14 -1.16 -15.61 -16.66
C THR A 14 0.35 -15.67 -16.82
N VAL A 15 1.15 -14.93 -16.02
CA VAL A 15 2.61 -15.08 -15.98
C VAL A 15 2.97 -16.13 -14.94
N SER A 16 2.50 -17.33 -15.17
CA SER A 16 2.77 -18.45 -14.30
C SER A 16 3.09 -19.67 -15.15
N LEU A 17 4.13 -20.37 -14.79
CA LEU A 17 4.39 -21.78 -15.03
C LEU A 17 5.12 -22.24 -16.30
N ASP A 18 5.26 -21.49 -17.37
CA ASP A 18 5.86 -22.04 -18.60
C ASP A 18 7.37 -21.83 -18.78
N VAL A 19 8.06 -21.16 -17.84
CA VAL A 19 9.52 -20.94 -17.93
C VAL A 19 10.37 -22.02 -17.26
N ILE A 20 9.75 -23.06 -16.67
CA ILE A 20 10.48 -24.10 -15.94
C ILE A 20 10.47 -25.45 -16.67
N LYS A 21 10.71 -25.48 -17.98
CA LYS A 21 10.97 -26.74 -18.67
C LYS A 21 12.04 -26.60 -19.73
N THR A 22 13.30 -26.48 -19.35
CA THR A 22 14.42 -27.00 -20.18
C THR A 22 15.61 -27.41 -19.32
N GLY A 23 15.85 -28.70 -19.26
CA GLY A 23 17.14 -29.35 -19.42
C GLY A 23 18.17 -29.41 -18.29
N LYS A 24 18.12 -30.48 -17.47
CA LYS A 24 19.21 -31.36 -17.01
C LYS A 24 20.50 -30.74 -16.43
N LYS A 25 20.62 -30.77 -15.09
CA LYS A 25 21.73 -31.45 -14.36
C LYS A 25 21.31 -31.56 -12.88
N LYS A 26 21.56 -32.72 -12.24
CA LYS A 26 21.35 -32.97 -10.81
C LYS A 26 22.34 -32.15 -9.98
N VAL A 27 22.08 -30.86 -9.92
CA VAL A 27 22.55 -29.96 -8.87
C VAL A 27 21.36 -29.78 -7.96
N GLY A 28 21.54 -29.90 -6.64
CA GLY A 28 20.44 -29.74 -5.66
C GLY A 28 19.58 -28.53 -6.01
N ARG A 29 18.26 -28.63 -5.75
CA ARG A 29 17.27 -27.58 -6.08
C ARG A 29 17.84 -26.23 -5.67
N LYS A 30 18.05 -25.33 -6.67
CA LYS A 30 18.53 -23.98 -6.39
C LYS A 30 17.56 -23.31 -5.41
N PRO A 31 18.06 -22.62 -4.38
CA PRO A 31 17.20 -21.92 -3.45
C PRO A 31 16.27 -20.95 -4.20
N LEU A 32 15.00 -20.90 -3.83
CA LEU A 32 13.98 -20.11 -4.51
C LEU A 32 14.34 -18.60 -4.59
N TYR A 33 15.03 -18.08 -3.57
CA TYR A 33 15.47 -16.70 -3.54
C TYR A 33 16.43 -16.34 -4.68
N THR A 34 17.15 -17.30 -5.28
CA THR A 34 18.19 -17.05 -6.30
C THR A 34 17.63 -16.29 -7.50
N TYR A 35 16.38 -16.56 -7.89
CA TYR A 35 15.70 -15.80 -8.94
C TYR A 35 15.28 -14.41 -8.46
N TRP A 36 14.73 -14.32 -7.25
CA TRP A 36 14.11 -13.09 -6.74
C TRP A 36 15.10 -11.99 -6.34
N ILE A 37 16.39 -12.33 -6.24
CA ILE A 37 17.49 -11.37 -6.06
C ILE A 37 18.17 -10.95 -7.38
N THR A 38 17.73 -11.49 -8.54
CA THR A 38 18.18 -11.00 -9.85
C THR A 38 17.52 -9.66 -10.19
N LYS A 39 18.06 -8.95 -11.20
CA LYS A 39 17.47 -7.70 -11.67
C LYS A 39 16.01 -7.87 -12.08
N GLU A 40 15.69 -8.96 -12.76
CA GLU A 40 14.35 -9.29 -13.24
C GLU A 40 13.40 -9.56 -12.06
N GLY A 41 13.82 -10.36 -11.08
CA GLY A 41 13.06 -10.66 -9.88
C GLY A 41 12.80 -9.41 -9.04
N LEU A 42 13.82 -8.58 -8.85
CA LEU A 42 13.70 -7.31 -8.14
C LEU A 42 12.78 -6.31 -8.87
N ALA A 43 12.86 -6.25 -10.22
CA ALA A 43 11.97 -5.41 -11.01
C ALA A 43 10.50 -5.82 -10.83
N GLN A 44 10.21 -7.12 -10.83
CA GLN A 44 8.86 -7.64 -10.61
C GLN A 44 8.35 -7.36 -9.20
N ILE A 45 9.20 -7.50 -8.17
CA ILE A 45 8.85 -7.16 -6.79
C ILE A 45 8.60 -5.65 -6.65
N ARG A 46 9.40 -4.82 -7.34
CA ARG A 46 9.19 -3.38 -7.38
C ARG A 46 7.82 -3.03 -7.97
N GLU A 47 7.46 -3.58 -9.13
CA GLU A 47 6.15 -3.39 -9.75
C GLU A 47 5.01 -3.74 -8.77
N TRP A 48 5.11 -4.87 -8.07
CA TRP A 48 4.11 -5.26 -7.07
C TRP A 48 4.01 -4.29 -5.89
N THR A 49 5.13 -3.73 -5.45
CA THR A 49 5.12 -2.75 -4.35
C THR A 49 4.59 -1.39 -4.80
N GLU A 50 4.89 -0.96 -6.04
CA GLU A 50 4.41 0.29 -6.62
C GLU A 50 2.90 0.30 -6.88
N ILE A 51 2.29 -0.88 -7.12
CA ILE A 51 0.82 -1.02 -7.18
C ILE A 51 0.17 -1.25 -5.81
N GLY A 52 0.95 -1.21 -4.73
CA GLY A 52 0.47 -1.23 -3.35
C GLY A 52 0.30 -2.61 -2.73
N LEU A 53 0.90 -3.68 -3.28
CA LEU A 53 0.85 -4.99 -2.65
C LEU A 53 1.61 -4.98 -1.31
N ILE A 54 0.96 -5.52 -0.27
CA ILE A 54 1.59 -5.70 1.03
C ILE A 54 2.50 -6.95 1.06
N GLY A 55 3.44 -7.00 2.01
CA GLY A 55 4.42 -8.09 2.11
C GLY A 55 3.81 -9.49 2.11
N LYS A 56 2.61 -9.68 2.70
CA LYS A 56 1.90 -10.96 2.68
C LYS A 56 1.49 -11.37 1.26
N GLN A 57 1.01 -10.43 0.46
CA GLN A 57 0.60 -10.66 -0.94
C GLN A 57 1.82 -10.92 -1.83
N ILE A 58 2.92 -10.18 -1.63
CA ILE A 58 4.19 -10.40 -2.33
C ILE A 58 4.72 -11.81 -2.03
N ALA A 59 4.74 -12.22 -0.76
CA ALA A 59 5.15 -13.57 -0.36
C ALA A 59 4.27 -14.64 -1.02
N GLN A 60 2.96 -14.43 -1.09
CA GLN A 60 2.01 -15.31 -1.74
C GLN A 60 2.27 -15.42 -3.26
N ASN A 61 2.56 -14.30 -3.94
CA ASN A 61 2.89 -14.29 -5.37
C ASN A 61 4.22 -15.03 -5.66
N ILE A 62 5.18 -14.95 -4.75
CA ILE A 62 6.45 -15.70 -4.81
C ILE A 62 6.26 -17.20 -4.50
N GLY A 63 5.19 -17.55 -3.80
CA GLY A 63 4.93 -18.92 -3.33
C GLY A 63 5.68 -19.27 -2.04
N ILE A 64 5.94 -18.30 -1.16
CA ILE A 64 6.64 -18.48 0.12
C ILE A 64 5.80 -17.98 1.29
N ASN A 65 6.22 -18.36 2.51
CA ASN A 65 5.64 -17.77 3.72
C ASN A 65 6.11 -16.33 3.90
N HIS A 66 5.25 -15.50 4.48
CA HIS A 66 5.55 -14.12 4.83
C HIS A 66 6.79 -13.99 5.74
N THR A 67 6.98 -14.89 6.70
CA THR A 67 8.18 -14.94 7.55
C THR A 67 9.44 -15.11 6.72
N THR A 68 9.41 -16.00 5.73
CA THR A 68 10.54 -16.26 4.81
C THR A 68 10.88 -15.01 3.98
N LEU A 69 9.88 -14.23 3.57
CA LEU A 69 10.14 -12.97 2.88
C LEU A 69 10.92 -11.99 3.79
N TYR A 70 10.56 -11.87 5.05
CA TYR A 70 11.29 -11.03 6.01
C TYR A 70 12.71 -11.53 6.29
N GLU A 71 12.91 -12.83 6.38
CA GLU A 71 14.25 -13.43 6.47
C GLU A 71 15.11 -13.07 5.25
N TRP A 72 14.51 -13.12 4.05
CA TRP A 72 15.19 -12.71 2.82
C TRP A 72 15.50 -11.21 2.81
N MET A 73 14.59 -10.36 3.26
CA MET A 73 14.83 -8.91 3.38
C MET A 73 15.98 -8.61 4.35
N SER A 74 16.09 -9.35 5.46
CA SER A 74 17.22 -9.23 6.38
C SER A 74 18.53 -9.70 5.77
N LYS A 75 18.49 -10.74 4.93
CA LYS A 75 19.67 -11.36 4.32
C LYS A 75 20.14 -10.62 3.06
N PHE A 76 19.22 -10.03 2.31
CA PHE A 76 19.48 -9.38 1.03
C PHE A 76 19.03 -7.91 1.08
N PRO A 77 19.97 -6.96 1.37
CA PRO A 77 19.64 -5.53 1.49
C PRO A 77 18.99 -4.95 0.23
N GLU A 78 19.37 -5.42 -0.97
CA GLU A 78 18.82 -4.98 -2.25
C GLU A 78 17.32 -5.28 -2.36
N LEU A 79 16.88 -6.44 -1.87
CA LEU A 79 15.47 -6.82 -1.82
C LEU A 79 14.70 -5.91 -0.85
N ALA A 80 15.27 -5.67 0.33
CA ALA A 80 14.66 -4.78 1.33
C ALA A 80 14.51 -3.36 0.79
N GLU A 81 15.52 -2.85 0.09
CA GLU A 81 15.50 -1.51 -0.51
C GLU A 81 14.50 -1.42 -1.66
N THR A 82 14.42 -2.45 -2.49
CA THR A 82 13.43 -2.53 -3.58
C THR A 82 12.00 -2.44 -3.04
N ILE A 83 11.70 -3.19 -1.98
CA ILE A 83 10.37 -3.15 -1.34
C ILE A 83 10.11 -1.79 -0.69
N ARG A 84 11.12 -1.20 -0.03
CA ARG A 84 10.99 0.11 0.62
C ARG A 84 10.76 1.23 -0.39
N SER A 85 11.55 1.25 -1.47
CA SER A 85 11.43 2.27 -2.51
C SER A 85 10.10 2.18 -3.27
N GLY A 86 9.63 0.95 -3.56
CA GLY A 86 8.32 0.77 -4.20
C GLY A 86 7.16 1.24 -3.32
N ARG A 87 7.21 0.97 -2.00
CA ARG A 87 6.19 1.48 -1.06
C ARG A 87 6.16 3.00 -1.02
N LYS A 88 7.31 3.63 -1.05
CA LYS A 88 7.40 5.09 -1.06
C LYS A 88 6.60 5.72 -2.20
N VAL A 89 6.61 5.10 -3.39
CA VAL A 89 5.85 5.60 -4.55
C VAL A 89 4.35 5.62 -4.27
N ILE A 90 3.79 4.54 -3.71
CA ILE A 90 2.36 4.49 -3.41
C ILE A 90 1.99 5.39 -2.22
N ASP A 91 2.86 5.49 -1.21
CA ASP A 91 2.66 6.37 -0.07
C ASP A 91 2.61 7.85 -0.52
N GLU A 92 3.50 8.28 -1.43
CA GLU A 92 3.49 9.61 -2.04
C GLU A 92 2.20 9.87 -2.84
N GLN A 93 1.66 8.89 -3.56
CA GLN A 93 0.40 9.02 -4.28
C GLN A 93 -0.78 9.21 -3.32
N VAL A 94 -0.81 8.46 -2.22
CA VAL A 94 -1.84 8.57 -1.18
C VAL A 94 -1.73 9.94 -0.48
N GLU A 95 -0.51 10.37 -0.14
CA GLU A 95 -0.24 11.67 0.48
C GLU A 95 -0.70 12.81 -0.43
N ASN A 96 -0.38 12.77 -1.72
CA ASN A 96 -0.85 13.75 -2.70
C ASN A 96 -2.38 13.76 -2.84
N SER A 97 -3.01 12.59 -2.80
CA SER A 97 -4.47 12.48 -2.86
C SER A 97 -5.14 13.06 -1.62
N LEU A 98 -4.56 12.82 -0.43
CA LEU A 98 -5.00 13.41 0.83
C LEU A 98 -4.88 14.94 0.78
N LEU A 99 -3.74 15.46 0.31
CA LEU A 99 -3.52 16.90 0.17
C LEU A 99 -4.53 17.54 -0.78
N LYS A 100 -4.76 16.94 -1.96
CA LYS A 100 -5.80 17.41 -2.89
C LYS A 100 -7.18 17.44 -2.22
N ARG A 101 -7.52 16.40 -1.46
CA ARG A 101 -8.79 16.34 -0.74
C ARG A 101 -8.89 17.41 0.36
N ALA A 102 -7.79 17.66 1.07
CA ALA A 102 -7.73 18.69 2.11
C ALA A 102 -7.90 20.11 1.57
N LEU A 103 -7.33 20.40 0.39
CA LEU A 103 -7.39 21.74 -0.22
C LEU A 103 -8.62 21.94 -1.10
N GLY A 104 -9.24 20.88 -1.57
CA GLY A 104 -10.21 20.91 -2.66
C GLY A 104 -9.51 20.96 -4.02
N TYR A 105 -10.21 20.57 -5.07
CA TYR A 105 -9.66 20.53 -6.42
C TYR A 105 -10.74 20.65 -7.49
N GLN A 106 -10.35 21.12 -8.65
CA GLN A 106 -11.17 21.09 -9.84
C GLN A 106 -10.96 19.81 -10.61
N TYR A 107 -12.00 19.30 -11.23
CA TYR A 107 -11.94 18.15 -12.11
C TYR A 107 -12.92 18.33 -13.27
N GLU A 108 -12.59 17.72 -14.40
CA GLU A 108 -13.44 17.69 -15.58
C GLU A 108 -14.27 16.41 -15.60
N GLU A 109 -15.56 16.56 -15.86
CA GLU A 109 -16.49 15.47 -16.09
C GLU A 109 -16.90 15.47 -17.57
N GLU A 110 -16.66 14.37 -18.25
CA GLU A 110 -17.07 14.18 -19.63
C GLU A 110 -18.42 13.47 -19.68
N ILE A 111 -19.35 14.07 -20.36
CA ILE A 111 -20.68 13.50 -20.59
C ILE A 111 -20.72 12.98 -22.03
N TRP A 112 -20.86 11.65 -22.16
CA TRP A 112 -20.94 10.96 -23.42
C TRP A 112 -22.38 10.60 -23.73
N GLY A 113 -22.82 10.77 -24.99
CA GLY A 113 -24.14 10.43 -25.45
C GLY A 113 -24.10 9.75 -26.82
N LYS A 114 -25.19 9.12 -27.23
CA LYS A 114 -25.31 8.52 -28.56
C LYS A 114 -25.75 9.57 -29.56
N ASN A 115 -25.08 9.61 -30.72
CA ASN A 115 -25.53 10.39 -31.87
C ASN A 115 -26.69 9.67 -32.61
N ASN A 116 -27.21 10.31 -33.66
CA ASN A 116 -28.32 9.76 -34.46
C ASN A 116 -28.01 8.44 -35.16
N VAL A 117 -26.73 8.06 -35.26
CA VAL A 117 -26.24 6.83 -35.87
C VAL A 117 -25.95 5.75 -34.81
N GLY A 118 -26.11 6.08 -33.52
CA GLY A 118 -25.89 5.17 -32.38
C GLY A 118 -24.46 5.11 -31.85
N GLU A 119 -23.55 5.96 -32.34
CA GLU A 119 -22.17 6.04 -31.86
C GLU A 119 -22.06 6.91 -30.63
N MET A 120 -21.14 6.53 -29.68
CA MET A 120 -20.83 7.30 -28.51
C MET A 120 -19.98 8.52 -28.88
N VAL A 121 -20.53 9.71 -28.63
CA VAL A 121 -19.85 10.99 -28.88
C VAL A 121 -19.77 11.80 -27.59
N LEU A 122 -18.71 12.58 -27.43
CA LEU A 122 -18.58 13.52 -26.32
C LEU A 122 -19.58 14.67 -26.51
N VAL A 123 -20.60 14.73 -25.66
CA VAL A 123 -21.65 15.74 -25.72
C VAL A 123 -21.22 17.02 -24.99
N LYS A 124 -20.60 16.89 -23.83
CA LYS A 124 -20.27 18.03 -22.99
C LYS A 124 -19.10 17.70 -22.06
N ARG A 125 -18.23 18.71 -21.82
CA ARG A 125 -17.27 18.75 -20.71
C ARG A 125 -17.72 19.76 -19.66
N VAL A 126 -17.76 19.38 -18.43
CA VAL A 126 -18.15 20.23 -17.30
C VAL A 126 -17.03 20.26 -16.28
N VAL A 127 -16.51 21.45 -16.00
CA VAL A 127 -15.56 21.64 -14.91
C VAL A 127 -16.34 21.70 -13.60
N LYS A 128 -16.04 20.80 -12.69
CA LYS A 128 -16.61 20.74 -11.34
C LYS A 128 -15.55 21.03 -10.29
N PHE A 129 -15.99 21.55 -9.15
CA PHE A 129 -15.14 21.79 -8.01
C PHE A 129 -15.50 20.83 -6.88
N GLN A 130 -14.53 20.08 -6.40
CA GLN A 130 -14.64 19.26 -5.19
C GLN A 130 -14.22 20.12 -4.00
N ALA A 131 -15.14 20.43 -3.12
CA ALA A 131 -14.87 21.21 -1.92
C ALA A 131 -13.85 20.51 -1.01
N SER A 132 -13.08 21.31 -0.29
CA SER A 132 -12.13 20.85 0.73
C SER A 132 -12.82 20.03 1.82
N ASP A 133 -12.08 19.11 2.41
CA ASP A 133 -12.56 18.22 3.48
C ASP A 133 -11.88 18.56 4.81
N VAL A 134 -12.66 18.98 5.79
CA VAL A 134 -12.16 19.40 7.10
C VAL A 134 -11.44 18.23 7.83
N LYS A 135 -11.93 16.99 7.68
CA LYS A 135 -11.28 15.82 8.30
C LYS A 135 -9.89 15.58 7.72
N ALA A 136 -9.76 15.70 6.40
CA ALA A 136 -8.47 15.60 5.73
C ALA A 136 -7.51 16.72 6.15
N GLN A 137 -8.00 17.97 6.31
CA GLN A 137 -7.22 19.09 6.83
C GLN A 137 -6.73 18.83 8.26
N ILE A 138 -7.63 18.43 9.15
CA ILE A 138 -7.27 18.12 10.56
C ILE A 138 -6.25 16.99 10.60
N PHE A 139 -6.46 15.90 9.86
CA PHE A 139 -5.53 14.78 9.79
C PHE A 139 -4.14 15.25 9.33
N TRP A 140 -4.08 16.03 8.26
CA TRP A 140 -2.83 16.57 7.73
C TRP A 140 -2.11 17.45 8.75
N LEU A 141 -2.82 18.40 9.36
CA LEU A 141 -2.26 19.35 10.32
C LEU A 141 -1.77 18.68 11.60
N LYS A 142 -2.52 17.71 12.14
CA LYS A 142 -2.13 16.95 13.34
C LYS A 142 -0.83 16.16 13.13
N ASN A 143 -0.63 15.61 11.93
CA ASN A 143 0.56 14.83 11.61
C ASN A 143 1.75 15.71 11.19
N ARG A 144 1.50 16.79 10.46
CA ARG A 144 2.55 17.65 9.90
C ARG A 144 3.03 18.73 10.87
N GLN A 145 2.14 19.21 11.73
CA GLN A 145 2.42 20.26 12.72
C GLN A 145 1.88 19.87 14.12
N PRO A 146 2.35 18.78 14.70
CA PRO A 146 1.82 18.27 15.96
C PRO A 146 1.96 19.27 17.12
N GLU A 147 2.98 20.13 17.12
CA GLU A 147 3.20 21.16 18.14
C GLU A 147 2.02 22.13 18.24
N ARG A 148 1.34 22.38 17.14
CA ARG A 148 0.22 23.35 17.08
C ARG A 148 -1.16 22.68 17.09
N TRP A 149 -1.27 21.46 16.54
CA TRP A 149 -2.56 20.83 16.23
C TRP A 149 -2.81 19.52 16.96
N ARG A 150 -1.85 19.06 17.80
CA ARG A 150 -2.04 17.86 18.61
C ARG A 150 -3.11 18.11 19.66
N GLU A 151 -4.04 17.19 19.82
CA GLU A 151 -4.96 17.20 20.97
C GLU A 151 -4.17 16.95 22.24
N ARG A 152 -4.10 17.97 23.11
CA ARG A 152 -3.54 17.83 24.46
C ARG A 152 -4.68 17.40 25.37
N VAL A 153 -4.62 16.18 25.88
CA VAL A 153 -5.44 15.76 27.01
C VAL A 153 -4.63 16.11 28.25
N GLU A 154 -4.97 17.21 28.91
CA GLU A 154 -4.39 17.55 30.21
C GLU A 154 -5.12 16.71 31.26
N PHE A 155 -4.47 15.67 31.75
CA PHE A 155 -4.90 15.00 32.98
C PHE A 155 -4.45 15.88 34.17
N LYS A 156 -5.35 16.68 34.71
CA LYS A 156 -5.14 17.26 36.04
C LYS A 156 -5.31 16.15 37.05
N ASN A 157 -4.19 15.59 37.53
CA ASN A 157 -4.21 14.76 38.72
C ASN A 157 -4.44 15.70 39.92
N GLU A 158 -5.67 15.80 40.37
CA GLU A 158 -6.02 16.52 41.60
C GLU A 158 -5.66 15.74 42.89
N HIS A 159 -4.95 14.63 42.75
CA HIS A 159 -4.49 13.85 43.87
C HIS A 159 -3.01 14.09 44.15
N GLU A 160 -2.73 14.92 45.11
CA GLU A 160 -1.47 14.93 45.85
C GLU A 160 -1.41 13.64 46.71
N GLY A 161 -1.03 12.53 46.10
CA GLY A 161 -0.89 11.26 46.79
C GLY A 161 -0.11 10.25 45.95
N THR A 162 0.73 9.48 46.59
CA THR A 162 1.43 8.37 45.98
C THR A 162 0.41 7.34 45.54
N ILE A 163 0.23 7.12 44.22
CA ILE A 163 -0.59 6.02 43.70
C ILE A 163 0.19 4.73 43.94
N ILE A 164 -0.17 3.98 44.97
CA ILE A 164 0.30 2.61 45.17
C ILE A 164 -0.56 1.74 44.25
N VAL A 165 -0.01 1.34 43.13
CA VAL A 165 -0.64 0.33 42.27
C VAL A 165 -0.34 -1.04 42.87
N GLU A 166 -1.22 -1.55 43.73
CA GLU A 166 -1.19 -2.95 44.11
C GLU A 166 -1.60 -3.77 42.89
N MET A 167 -0.62 -4.41 42.24
CA MET A 167 -0.90 -5.42 41.24
C MET A 167 -1.54 -6.63 41.93
N GLY A 168 -2.86 -6.65 41.96
CA GLY A 168 -3.62 -7.82 42.40
C GLY A 168 -3.23 -9.04 41.63
N ASP A 169 -3.08 -10.17 42.30
CA ASP A 169 -2.68 -11.48 41.74
C ASP A 169 -3.45 -11.84 40.48
N ILE A 170 -2.73 -11.94 39.36
CA ILE A 170 -3.25 -12.35 38.03
C ILE A 170 -3.82 -13.80 38.05
N LYS A 171 -3.71 -14.53 39.17
CA LYS A 171 -4.16 -15.91 39.32
C LYS A 171 -5.69 -16.12 39.44
N LYS A 172 -6.49 -15.06 39.41
CA LYS A 172 -7.97 -15.19 39.58
C LYS A 172 -8.79 -15.25 38.28
N TRP A 173 -8.14 -15.28 37.09
CA TRP A 173 -8.86 -15.28 35.82
C TRP A 173 -8.65 -16.54 34.96
N SER A 174 -8.17 -17.64 35.55
CA SER A 174 -8.11 -18.95 34.89
C SER A 174 -9.13 -19.89 35.56
N ASN A 175 -10.39 -19.77 35.14
CA ASN A 175 -11.40 -20.83 35.20
C ASN A 175 -12.23 -20.72 33.94
#